data_dab04a213dad16f237a9dad7ab4cc4a5
#
_entry.id   dab04a213dad16f237a9dad7ab4cc4a5
#
_cell.length_a   1.000
_cell.length_b   1.000
_cell.length_c   1.000
_cell.angle_alpha   90.00
_cell.angle_beta   90.00
_cell.angle_gamma   90.00
#
_symmetry.space_group_name_H-M   'P 1'
#
loop_
_entity.id
_entity.type
_entity.pdbx_description
1 polymer ?
#
loop_
_entity_poly.entity_id
_entity_poly.type
_entity_poly.pdbx_seq_one_letter_code
_entity_poly.pdbx_strand_id
1 'polypeptide(L)'
;MMFLLRSLRLRRAARRHFGWQQLRPTQLRAMRTLLAGRDALVVLPTGGGKSAVYQVPATLLRGPTVVISPLLALQQDQVGNLNDRDDPALRAVRISSAESPSKQAAALAELRSGAAKFLFITPEQLSSPERLAEVRALRPALVAVDEAHCISSWGHDFRPDYLTLGHLIRGLGRPPVVALTATASPPVREEITARLGMRKPRLVLSGLDRSNLFVAAVHCPSEDYRWRRLLTLLKEADPPGIVYVPTRRAAEDLAQRLSDAGYPAQAYHGGMAAGVRRRRHQDFLADRVPIMVATSAFGMGIDKRNLRWVAHVALPDSPDSYLQEIGRAGRDGEFARALLLHRAEDIALQRFFNGGAPELGELRAVAAALHRGPLTRTALAKVTGLNQRKVASHIGLLEQVGAVATGPKGELSVARYAPLPDQAAREALAEYARYQAGQRSRTDMMRRFAESPGCRMQSLLGYFGEQLSRPCGHCDNCDGGTSEVLPEDGPYPLHSIVRHAKWGSGMVLGYENDRMTVLFDDVGYKTLSVSVVQAQGLLALAADGR
;
A
#
# COMPACT_ATOMS: atom_id res chain seq x y z
N MET A 1 -3.21 -19.62 -31.61
CA MET A 1 -3.54 -20.92 -31.01
C MET A 1 -3.13 -21.03 -29.54
N MET A 2 -1.86 -20.88 -29.18
CA MET A 2 -1.37 -20.99 -27.79
C MET A 2 -2.00 -20.01 -26.79
N PHE A 3 -2.37 -18.82 -27.22
CA PHE A 3 -3.03 -17.78 -26.43
C PHE A 3 -4.48 -18.16 -26.02
N LEU A 4 -5.26 -18.73 -26.93
CA LEU A 4 -6.61 -19.21 -26.68
C LEU A 4 -6.61 -20.42 -25.73
N LEU A 5 -5.67 -21.35 -25.92
CA LEU A 5 -5.53 -22.53 -25.07
C LEU A 5 -5.21 -22.17 -23.61
N ARG A 6 -4.34 -21.19 -23.35
CA ARG A 6 -4.06 -20.70 -22.00
C ARG A 6 -5.31 -20.09 -21.37
N SER A 7 -6.07 -19.31 -22.11
CA SER A 7 -7.31 -18.69 -21.60
C SER A 7 -8.36 -19.73 -21.22
N LEU A 8 -8.54 -20.76 -22.04
CA LEU A 8 -9.48 -21.86 -21.77
C LEU A 8 -9.06 -22.65 -20.52
N ARG A 9 -7.76 -22.96 -20.39
CA ARG A 9 -7.23 -23.65 -19.20
C ARG A 9 -7.48 -22.84 -17.93
N LEU A 10 -7.21 -21.54 -17.93
CA LEU A 10 -7.44 -20.63 -16.82
C LEU A 10 -8.93 -20.55 -16.43
N ARG A 11 -9.81 -20.40 -17.40
CA ARG A 11 -11.27 -20.38 -17.14
C ARG A 11 -11.77 -21.70 -16.58
N ARG A 12 -11.27 -22.83 -17.09
CA ARG A 12 -11.62 -24.16 -16.56
C ARG A 12 -11.11 -24.33 -15.12
N ALA A 13 -9.87 -23.93 -14.83
CA ALA A 13 -9.32 -23.96 -13.48
C ALA A 13 -10.10 -23.07 -12.51
N ALA A 14 -10.46 -21.84 -12.92
CA ALA A 14 -11.25 -20.93 -12.12
C ALA A 14 -12.64 -21.51 -11.76
N ARG A 15 -13.32 -22.14 -12.73
CA ARG A 15 -14.60 -22.83 -12.48
C ARG A 15 -14.44 -24.03 -11.56
N ARG A 16 -13.45 -24.89 -11.84
CA ARG A 16 -13.24 -26.14 -11.12
C ARG A 16 -12.87 -25.93 -9.66
N HIS A 17 -11.87 -25.06 -9.39
CA HIS A 17 -11.28 -24.93 -8.07
C HIS A 17 -11.91 -23.78 -7.25
N PHE A 18 -12.49 -22.77 -7.90
CA PHE A 18 -13.00 -21.58 -7.22
C PHE A 18 -14.50 -21.35 -7.41
N GLY A 19 -15.15 -22.08 -8.32
CA GLY A 19 -16.57 -21.86 -8.68
C GLY A 19 -16.82 -20.58 -9.49
N TRP A 20 -15.77 -19.89 -9.95
CA TRP A 20 -15.91 -18.62 -10.64
C TRP A 20 -16.28 -18.84 -12.11
N GLN A 21 -17.46 -18.37 -12.48
CA GLN A 21 -17.97 -18.52 -13.84
C GLN A 21 -17.21 -17.66 -14.85
N GLN A 22 -16.76 -16.48 -14.42
CA GLN A 22 -16.06 -15.52 -15.28
C GLN A 22 -14.81 -14.97 -14.61
N LEU A 23 -13.77 -14.73 -15.39
CA LEU A 23 -12.58 -13.98 -15.02
C LEU A 23 -12.62 -12.62 -15.71
N ARG A 24 -12.28 -11.56 -14.97
CA ARG A 24 -12.19 -10.21 -15.54
C ARG A 24 -11.09 -10.17 -16.62
N PRO A 25 -11.23 -9.37 -17.68
CA PRO A 25 -10.22 -9.28 -18.75
C PRO A 25 -8.82 -8.94 -18.24
N THR A 26 -8.71 -8.04 -17.26
CA THR A 26 -7.46 -7.65 -16.60
C THR A 26 -6.82 -8.81 -15.86
N GLN A 27 -7.59 -9.56 -15.04
CA GLN A 27 -7.12 -10.76 -14.37
C GLN A 27 -6.59 -11.79 -15.37
N LEU A 28 -7.38 -12.09 -16.42
CA LEU A 28 -7.01 -13.06 -17.45
C LEU A 28 -5.73 -12.66 -18.19
N ARG A 29 -5.51 -11.36 -18.41
CA ARG A 29 -4.28 -10.82 -19.03
C ARG A 29 -3.06 -11.10 -18.15
N ALA A 30 -3.14 -10.80 -16.84
CA ALA A 30 -2.08 -11.07 -15.88
C ALA A 30 -1.80 -12.58 -15.75
N MET A 31 -2.82 -13.39 -15.55
CA MET A 31 -2.69 -14.85 -15.41
C MET A 31 -2.03 -15.51 -16.63
N ARG A 32 -2.34 -15.06 -17.85
CA ARG A 32 -1.70 -15.55 -19.08
C ARG A 32 -0.21 -15.20 -19.12
N THR A 33 0.16 -14.02 -18.62
CA THR A 33 1.56 -13.59 -18.53
C THR A 33 2.34 -14.52 -17.61
N LEU A 34 1.78 -14.87 -16.45
CA LEU A 34 2.40 -15.79 -15.48
C LEU A 34 2.54 -17.21 -16.05
N LEU A 35 1.50 -17.74 -16.73
CA LEU A 35 1.59 -19.05 -17.41
C LEU A 35 2.57 -19.06 -18.59
N ALA A 36 2.98 -17.88 -19.06
CA ALA A 36 4.05 -17.75 -20.07
C ALA A 36 5.45 -17.67 -19.43
N GLY A 37 5.59 -17.80 -18.12
CA GLY A 37 6.85 -17.67 -17.40
C GLY A 37 7.37 -16.24 -17.32
N ARG A 38 6.51 -15.21 -17.48
CA ARG A 38 6.87 -13.81 -17.47
C ARG A 38 6.36 -13.09 -16.24
N ASP A 39 7.07 -12.04 -15.83
CA ASP A 39 6.69 -11.20 -14.69
C ASP A 39 5.48 -10.32 -15.02
N ALA A 40 4.68 -10.00 -13.98
CA ALA A 40 3.55 -9.09 -14.09
C ALA A 40 3.50 -8.15 -12.88
N LEU A 41 3.33 -6.85 -13.14
CA LEU A 41 2.94 -5.86 -12.12
C LEU A 41 1.45 -5.56 -12.29
N VAL A 42 0.68 -5.79 -11.26
CA VAL A 42 -0.78 -5.79 -11.30
C VAL A 42 -1.31 -4.79 -10.29
N VAL A 43 -1.91 -3.71 -10.78
CA VAL A 43 -2.58 -2.70 -9.97
C VAL A 43 -4.08 -2.85 -10.18
N LEU A 44 -4.74 -3.39 -9.16
CA LEU A 44 -6.19 -3.61 -9.16
C LEU A 44 -6.78 -3.02 -7.87
N PRO A 45 -7.92 -2.33 -7.94
CA PRO A 45 -8.55 -1.74 -6.77
C PRO A 45 -8.84 -2.81 -5.70
N THR A 46 -9.06 -2.36 -4.48
CA THR A 46 -9.51 -3.24 -3.40
C THR A 46 -10.83 -3.91 -3.83
N GLY A 47 -10.97 -5.23 -3.63
CA GLY A 47 -12.10 -6.00 -4.18
C GLY A 47 -11.97 -6.35 -5.67
N GLY A 48 -10.92 -5.91 -6.37
CA GLY A 48 -10.64 -6.23 -7.77
C GLY A 48 -10.25 -7.69 -8.05
N GLY A 49 -10.12 -8.50 -6.99
CA GLY A 49 -9.75 -9.92 -7.09
C GLY A 49 -8.26 -10.11 -7.38
N LYS A 50 -7.39 -9.36 -6.71
CA LYS A 50 -5.93 -9.48 -6.81
C LYS A 50 -5.43 -10.90 -6.55
N SER A 51 -5.93 -11.55 -5.51
CA SER A 51 -5.51 -12.91 -5.13
C SER A 51 -5.80 -13.94 -6.22
N ALA A 52 -6.89 -13.79 -6.98
CA ALA A 52 -7.22 -14.67 -8.10
C ALA A 52 -6.08 -14.73 -9.13
N VAL A 53 -5.35 -13.62 -9.31
CA VAL A 53 -4.29 -13.49 -10.34
C VAL A 53 -3.16 -14.49 -10.14
N TYR A 54 -2.81 -14.84 -8.89
CA TYR A 54 -1.80 -15.86 -8.62
C TYR A 54 -2.42 -17.22 -8.25
N GLN A 55 -3.61 -17.25 -7.61
CA GLN A 55 -4.23 -18.48 -7.15
C GLN A 55 -4.65 -19.39 -8.32
N VAL A 56 -5.31 -18.85 -9.34
CA VAL A 56 -5.75 -19.65 -10.50
C VAL A 56 -4.56 -20.20 -11.31
N PRO A 57 -3.54 -19.42 -11.70
CA PRO A 57 -2.37 -19.98 -12.38
C PRO A 57 -1.62 -21.01 -11.55
N ALA A 58 -1.54 -20.83 -10.22
CA ALA A 58 -0.87 -21.75 -9.33
C ALA A 58 -1.38 -23.20 -9.49
N THR A 59 -2.69 -23.39 -9.66
CA THR A 59 -3.29 -24.75 -9.86
C THR A 59 -2.84 -25.42 -11.17
N LEU A 60 -2.29 -24.65 -12.12
CA LEU A 60 -1.84 -25.13 -13.43
C LEU A 60 -0.31 -25.24 -13.55
N LEU A 61 0.42 -24.67 -12.62
CA LEU A 61 1.89 -24.69 -12.57
C LEU A 61 2.38 -25.93 -11.81
N ARG A 62 3.58 -26.41 -12.15
CA ARG A 62 4.25 -27.48 -11.39
C ARG A 62 5.14 -26.86 -10.32
N GLY A 63 5.02 -27.31 -9.07
CA GLY A 63 5.72 -26.74 -7.91
C GLY A 63 4.88 -25.74 -7.10
N PRO A 64 5.32 -25.37 -5.90
CA PRO A 64 4.58 -24.49 -5.01
C PRO A 64 4.61 -23.03 -5.49
N THR A 65 3.63 -22.25 -5.03
CA THR A 65 3.60 -20.79 -5.15
C THR A 65 3.95 -20.18 -3.81
N VAL A 66 4.99 -19.34 -3.78
CA VAL A 66 5.38 -18.58 -2.59
C VAL A 66 4.65 -17.24 -2.62
N VAL A 67 3.87 -16.97 -1.58
CA VAL A 67 3.13 -15.71 -1.40
C VAL A 67 3.78 -14.93 -0.28
N ILE A 68 4.40 -13.81 -0.63
CA ILE A 68 5.03 -12.90 0.33
C ILE A 68 4.01 -11.82 0.65
N SER A 69 3.61 -11.71 1.92
CA SER A 69 2.61 -10.76 2.38
C SER A 69 3.02 -10.16 3.73
N PRO A 70 2.77 -8.85 3.97
CA PRO A 70 3.33 -8.13 5.11
C PRO A 70 2.59 -8.37 6.42
N LEU A 71 1.39 -8.94 6.39
CA LEU A 71 0.49 -9.00 7.54
C LEU A 71 0.07 -10.42 7.87
N LEU A 72 0.35 -10.83 9.11
CA LEU A 72 -0.02 -12.16 9.62
C LEU A 72 -1.54 -12.41 9.60
N ALA A 73 -2.35 -11.39 9.92
CA ALA A 73 -3.80 -11.51 9.88
C ALA A 73 -4.30 -11.78 8.46
N LEU A 74 -3.81 -11.00 7.47
CA LEU A 74 -4.17 -11.20 6.06
C LEU A 74 -3.75 -12.57 5.54
N GLN A 75 -2.55 -13.03 5.91
CA GLN A 75 -2.09 -14.38 5.57
C GLN A 75 -3.01 -15.44 6.17
N GLN A 76 -3.42 -15.25 7.43
CA GLN A 76 -4.33 -16.21 8.12
C GLN A 76 -5.67 -16.31 7.40
N ASP A 77 -6.26 -15.17 7.03
CA ASP A 77 -7.54 -15.14 6.32
C ASP A 77 -7.41 -15.75 4.93
N GLN A 78 -6.33 -15.46 4.19
CA GLN A 78 -6.10 -16.03 2.86
C GLN A 78 -5.86 -17.54 2.91
N VAL A 79 -5.10 -18.02 3.88
CA VAL A 79 -4.87 -19.47 4.12
C VAL A 79 -6.17 -20.17 4.50
N GLY A 80 -6.96 -19.58 5.41
CA GLY A 80 -8.29 -20.09 5.80
C GLY A 80 -9.19 -20.21 4.58
N ASN A 81 -9.37 -19.13 3.84
CA ASN A 81 -10.23 -19.08 2.64
C ASN A 81 -9.83 -20.09 1.54
N LEU A 82 -8.55 -20.45 1.42
CA LEU A 82 -8.10 -21.49 0.49
C LEU A 82 -8.40 -22.88 1.04
N ASN A 83 -8.10 -23.13 2.31
CA ASN A 83 -8.27 -24.44 2.93
C ASN A 83 -9.74 -24.82 3.18
N ASP A 84 -10.62 -23.83 3.44
CA ASP A 84 -12.06 -24.05 3.63
C ASP A 84 -12.78 -24.56 2.36
N ARG A 85 -12.08 -24.57 1.21
CA ARG A 85 -12.63 -25.10 -0.05
C ARG A 85 -12.50 -26.62 -0.18
N ASP A 86 -11.80 -27.26 0.72
CA ASP A 86 -11.55 -28.71 0.74
C ASP A 86 -11.05 -29.28 -0.60
N ASP A 87 -10.20 -28.47 -1.29
CA ASP A 87 -9.60 -28.82 -2.57
C ASP A 87 -8.08 -28.98 -2.40
N PRO A 88 -7.52 -30.19 -2.58
CA PRO A 88 -6.08 -30.42 -2.44
C PRO A 88 -5.21 -29.51 -3.33
N ALA A 89 -5.72 -29.10 -4.49
CA ALA A 89 -5.00 -28.16 -5.37
C ALA A 89 -4.90 -26.73 -4.80
N LEU A 90 -5.64 -26.43 -3.73
CA LEU A 90 -5.68 -25.14 -3.06
C LEU A 90 -5.04 -25.16 -1.67
N ARG A 91 -4.60 -26.34 -1.20
CA ARG A 91 -4.01 -26.48 0.14
C ARG A 91 -2.90 -25.45 0.34
N ALA A 92 -3.05 -24.65 1.39
CA ALA A 92 -2.15 -23.56 1.76
C ALA A 92 -1.58 -23.76 3.16
N VAL A 93 -0.31 -23.47 3.31
CA VAL A 93 0.40 -23.48 4.60
C VAL A 93 1.04 -22.11 4.84
N ARG A 94 1.34 -21.82 6.11
CA ARG A 94 1.96 -20.56 6.51
C ARG A 94 3.20 -20.81 7.35
N ILE A 95 4.21 -19.96 7.14
CA ILE A 95 5.41 -19.89 7.97
C ILE A 95 5.57 -18.45 8.46
N SER A 96 5.41 -18.26 9.77
CA SER A 96 5.59 -16.96 10.42
C SER A 96 6.11 -17.13 11.85
N SER A 97 6.49 -16.02 12.48
CA SER A 97 6.92 -16.01 13.89
C SER A 97 5.82 -16.41 14.88
N ALA A 98 4.56 -16.48 14.44
CA ALA A 98 3.42 -16.91 15.28
C ALA A 98 3.27 -18.43 15.35
N GLU A 99 3.89 -19.19 14.43
CA GLU A 99 3.85 -20.65 14.42
C GLU A 99 5.02 -21.26 15.22
N SER A 100 4.75 -22.37 15.91
CA SER A 100 5.80 -23.14 16.57
C SER A 100 6.75 -23.78 15.55
N PRO A 101 8.01 -24.08 15.93
CA PRO A 101 8.97 -24.74 15.03
C PRO A 101 8.44 -26.06 14.44
N SER A 102 7.69 -26.84 15.22
CA SER A 102 7.06 -28.09 14.75
C SER A 102 6.02 -27.86 13.66
N LYS A 103 5.19 -26.83 13.78
CA LYS A 103 4.22 -26.45 12.74
C LYS A 103 4.90 -25.95 11.48
N GLN A 104 5.99 -25.18 11.61
CA GLN A 104 6.78 -24.73 10.47
C GLN A 104 7.43 -25.91 9.73
N ALA A 105 7.98 -26.89 10.45
CA ALA A 105 8.55 -28.10 9.88
C ALA A 105 7.49 -28.94 9.15
N ALA A 106 6.29 -29.10 9.73
CA ALA A 106 5.16 -29.79 9.11
C ALA A 106 4.72 -29.08 7.81
N ALA A 107 4.63 -27.75 7.80
CA ALA A 107 4.33 -26.97 6.61
C ALA A 107 5.33 -27.22 5.47
N LEU A 108 6.62 -27.27 5.77
CA LEU A 108 7.65 -27.60 4.78
C LEU A 108 7.54 -29.05 4.28
N ALA A 109 7.16 -30.00 5.13
CA ALA A 109 6.92 -31.38 4.74
C ALA A 109 5.74 -31.50 3.78
N GLU A 110 4.61 -30.83 4.05
CA GLU A 110 3.45 -30.78 3.14
C GLU A 110 3.84 -30.19 1.75
N LEU A 111 4.68 -29.15 1.73
CA LEU A 111 5.16 -28.57 0.47
C LEU A 111 6.11 -29.52 -0.29
N ARG A 112 7.01 -30.21 0.41
CA ARG A 112 7.95 -31.19 -0.21
C ARG A 112 7.23 -32.39 -0.80
N SER A 113 6.21 -32.89 -0.14
CA SER A 113 5.38 -33.99 -0.63
C SER A 113 4.42 -33.59 -1.74
N GLY A 114 4.23 -32.29 -1.96
CA GLY A 114 3.23 -31.76 -2.89
C GLY A 114 1.80 -31.76 -2.34
N ALA A 115 1.61 -32.07 -1.05
CA ALA A 115 0.31 -32.00 -0.39
C ALA A 115 -0.17 -30.55 -0.22
N ALA A 116 0.76 -29.58 -0.08
CA ALA A 116 0.43 -28.17 -0.10
C ALA A 116 0.92 -27.49 -1.37
N LYS A 117 0.12 -26.53 -1.85
CA LYS A 117 0.36 -25.78 -3.10
C LYS A 117 0.83 -24.34 -2.85
N PHE A 118 0.40 -23.74 -1.76
CA PHE A 118 0.71 -22.34 -1.43
C PHE A 118 1.50 -22.27 -0.13
N LEU A 119 2.60 -21.51 -0.17
CA LEU A 119 3.35 -21.10 1.00
C LEU A 119 3.15 -19.60 1.24
N PHE A 120 2.49 -19.24 2.33
CA PHE A 120 2.44 -17.86 2.81
C PHE A 120 3.58 -17.62 3.78
N ILE A 121 4.38 -16.59 3.52
CA ILE A 121 5.57 -16.27 4.32
C ILE A 121 5.78 -14.74 4.40
N THR A 122 6.34 -14.28 5.52
CA THR A 122 6.73 -12.87 5.66
C THR A 122 8.16 -12.65 5.14
N PRO A 123 8.51 -11.42 4.70
CA PRO A 123 9.87 -11.09 4.27
C PRO A 123 10.93 -11.45 5.31
N GLU A 124 10.66 -11.16 6.59
CA GLU A 124 11.59 -11.41 7.70
C GLU A 124 11.90 -12.90 7.87
N GLN A 125 10.88 -13.76 7.72
CA GLN A 125 11.08 -15.21 7.77
C GLN A 125 11.88 -15.73 6.57
N LEU A 126 11.66 -15.18 5.40
CA LEU A 126 12.38 -15.57 4.19
C LEU A 126 13.84 -15.06 4.18
N SER A 127 14.16 -14.04 4.98
CA SER A 127 15.50 -13.47 5.08
C SER A 127 16.50 -14.35 5.83
N SER A 128 16.04 -15.39 6.59
CA SER A 128 16.94 -16.39 7.18
C SER A 128 17.60 -17.21 6.07
N PRO A 129 18.95 -17.36 6.06
CA PRO A 129 19.66 -18.15 5.06
C PRO A 129 19.17 -19.61 5.00
N GLU A 130 18.90 -20.21 6.16
CA GLU A 130 18.41 -21.59 6.27
C GLU A 130 17.02 -21.70 5.63
N ARG A 131 16.12 -20.77 5.96
CA ARG A 131 14.75 -20.74 5.42
C ARG A 131 14.77 -20.50 3.92
N LEU A 132 15.60 -19.59 3.45
CA LEU A 132 15.76 -19.34 2.01
C LEU A 132 16.23 -20.60 1.27
N ALA A 133 17.18 -21.35 1.83
CA ALA A 133 17.66 -22.60 1.27
C ALA A 133 16.58 -23.68 1.24
N GLU A 134 15.79 -23.82 2.33
CA GLU A 134 14.67 -24.75 2.39
C GLU A 134 13.61 -24.43 1.35
N VAL A 135 13.19 -23.17 1.21
CA VAL A 135 12.18 -22.75 0.24
C VAL A 135 12.72 -22.87 -1.19
N ARG A 136 14.00 -22.57 -1.43
CA ARG A 136 14.65 -22.79 -2.74
C ARG A 136 14.62 -24.26 -3.15
N ALA A 137 14.85 -25.18 -2.22
CA ALA A 137 14.83 -26.63 -2.49
C ALA A 137 13.45 -27.12 -2.97
N LEU A 138 12.37 -26.44 -2.63
CA LEU A 138 11.01 -26.72 -3.11
C LEU A 138 10.81 -26.37 -4.60
N ARG A 139 11.74 -25.65 -5.22
CA ARG A 139 11.67 -25.17 -6.63
C ARG A 139 10.35 -24.41 -6.89
N PRO A 140 10.12 -23.24 -6.26
CA PRO A 140 8.91 -22.48 -6.45
C PRO A 140 8.62 -22.21 -7.93
N ALA A 141 7.38 -22.43 -8.36
CA ALA A 141 6.96 -22.18 -9.75
C ALA A 141 6.51 -20.72 -9.98
N LEU A 142 6.19 -20.00 -8.89
CA LEU A 142 5.71 -18.63 -8.90
C LEU A 142 6.01 -17.96 -7.55
N VAL A 143 6.41 -16.69 -7.59
CA VAL A 143 6.44 -15.82 -6.41
C VAL A 143 5.38 -14.74 -6.59
N ALA A 144 4.48 -14.61 -5.63
CA ALA A 144 3.52 -13.53 -5.52
C ALA A 144 3.93 -12.59 -4.38
N VAL A 145 4.15 -11.32 -4.69
CA VAL A 145 4.41 -10.27 -3.71
C VAL A 145 3.13 -9.47 -3.54
N ASP A 146 2.44 -9.69 -2.43
CA ASP A 146 1.22 -8.97 -2.10
C ASP A 146 1.55 -7.66 -1.40
N GLU A 147 0.67 -6.66 -1.56
CA GLU A 147 0.87 -5.27 -1.11
C GLU A 147 2.27 -4.73 -1.53
N ALA A 148 2.62 -4.93 -2.79
CA ALA A 148 3.95 -4.63 -3.31
C ALA A 148 4.34 -3.14 -3.18
N HIS A 149 3.37 -2.23 -2.96
CA HIS A 149 3.64 -0.82 -2.66
C HIS A 149 4.46 -0.61 -1.38
N CYS A 150 4.45 -1.60 -0.46
CA CYS A 150 5.28 -1.56 0.76
C CYS A 150 6.79 -1.51 0.47
N ILE A 151 7.25 -1.83 -0.75
CA ILE A 151 8.66 -1.74 -1.14
C ILE A 151 9.09 -0.30 -1.42
N SER A 152 8.14 0.58 -1.70
CA SER A 152 8.41 1.94 -2.15
C SER A 152 8.43 2.92 -0.98
N SER A 153 9.48 3.72 -0.92
CA SER A 153 9.54 4.87 0.01
C SER A 153 8.50 5.94 -0.32
N TRP A 154 7.98 5.93 -1.55
CA TRP A 154 6.84 6.73 -2.01
C TRP A 154 5.49 6.07 -1.72
N GLY A 155 5.45 4.82 -1.24
CA GLY A 155 4.25 4.13 -0.80
C GLY A 155 3.77 4.63 0.57
N HIS A 156 2.47 4.46 0.84
CA HIS A 156 1.87 4.90 2.12
C HIS A 156 2.18 3.97 3.32
N ASP A 157 2.61 2.74 3.06
CA ASP A 157 2.98 1.74 4.09
C ASP A 157 4.37 1.14 3.79
N PHE A 158 5.37 2.01 3.73
CA PHE A 158 6.74 1.58 3.48
C PHE A 158 7.25 0.63 4.56
N ARG A 159 7.86 -0.50 4.13
CA ARG A 159 8.42 -1.53 5.01
C ARG A 159 9.86 -1.85 4.61
N PRO A 160 10.83 -1.57 5.47
CA PRO A 160 12.25 -1.84 5.18
C PRO A 160 12.52 -3.29 4.78
N ASP A 161 11.83 -4.26 5.38
CA ASP A 161 11.98 -5.69 5.08
C ASP A 161 11.66 -6.04 3.61
N TYR A 162 10.83 -5.23 2.93
CA TYR A 162 10.52 -5.40 1.52
C TYR A 162 11.69 -5.02 0.59
N LEU A 163 12.64 -4.21 1.04
CA LEU A 163 13.81 -3.80 0.24
C LEU A 163 14.70 -4.99 -0.12
N THR A 164 14.73 -6.02 0.72
CA THR A 164 15.54 -7.22 0.51
C THR A 164 14.93 -8.22 -0.47
N LEU A 165 13.64 -8.08 -0.81
CA LEU A 165 12.88 -9.07 -1.58
C LEU A 165 13.50 -9.38 -2.95
N GLY A 166 14.04 -8.39 -3.65
CA GLY A 166 14.70 -8.62 -4.94
C GLY A 166 15.91 -9.57 -4.82
N HIS A 167 16.68 -9.47 -3.74
CA HIS A 167 17.77 -10.41 -3.44
C HIS A 167 17.23 -11.80 -3.10
N LEU A 168 16.21 -11.87 -2.24
CA LEU A 168 15.59 -13.14 -1.82
C LEU A 168 14.97 -13.88 -3.02
N ILE A 169 14.27 -13.19 -3.92
CA ILE A 169 13.70 -13.77 -5.14
C ILE A 169 14.79 -14.35 -6.04
N ARG A 170 15.94 -13.68 -6.19
CA ARG A 170 17.10 -14.24 -6.89
C ARG A 170 17.62 -15.49 -6.18
N GLY A 171 17.70 -15.48 -4.86
CA GLY A 171 18.09 -16.63 -4.03
C GLY A 171 17.17 -17.85 -4.21
N LEU A 172 15.88 -17.65 -4.49
CA LEU A 172 14.90 -18.71 -4.77
C LEU A 172 15.04 -19.33 -6.19
N GLY A 173 16.04 -18.95 -6.99
CA GLY A 173 16.21 -19.43 -8.36
C GLY A 173 15.44 -18.62 -9.40
N ARG A 174 14.94 -17.45 -9.01
CA ARG A 174 14.30 -16.46 -9.88
C ARG A 174 13.09 -17.02 -10.65
N PRO A 175 12.09 -17.58 -9.98
CA PRO A 175 10.82 -17.92 -10.64
C PRO A 175 10.12 -16.66 -11.17
N PRO A 176 9.11 -16.78 -12.05
CA PRO A 176 8.25 -15.67 -12.43
C PRO A 176 7.69 -14.95 -11.19
N VAL A 177 7.61 -13.62 -11.28
CA VAL A 177 7.13 -12.77 -10.17
C VAL A 177 5.84 -12.07 -10.57
N VAL A 178 4.86 -12.11 -9.69
CA VAL A 178 3.72 -11.21 -9.75
C VAL A 178 3.76 -10.27 -8.54
N ALA A 179 3.85 -8.98 -8.80
CA ALA A 179 3.69 -7.93 -7.81
C ALA A 179 2.25 -7.41 -7.86
N LEU A 180 1.57 -7.38 -6.71
CA LEU A 180 0.16 -7.06 -6.57
C LEU A 180 0.01 -5.87 -5.62
N THR A 181 -0.76 -4.88 -6.02
CA THR A 181 -1.12 -3.76 -5.14
C THR A 181 -2.49 -3.20 -5.50
N ALA A 182 -3.10 -2.48 -4.56
CA ALA A 182 -4.34 -1.74 -4.82
C ALA A 182 -4.07 -0.40 -5.48
N THR A 183 -2.98 0.25 -5.10
CA THR A 183 -2.61 1.59 -5.50
C THR A 183 -1.11 1.63 -5.83
N ALA A 184 -0.76 2.25 -6.94
CA ALA A 184 0.62 2.57 -7.27
C ALA A 184 0.66 3.70 -8.31
N SER A 185 1.18 4.84 -7.92
CA SER A 185 1.52 5.91 -8.86
C SER A 185 2.67 5.47 -9.79
N PRO A 186 2.89 6.12 -10.93
CA PRO A 186 3.93 5.70 -11.86
C PRO A 186 5.31 5.50 -11.22
N PRO A 187 5.84 6.39 -10.36
CA PRO A 187 7.13 6.16 -9.70
C PRO A 187 7.12 4.97 -8.74
N VAL A 188 6.01 4.74 -8.04
CA VAL A 188 5.86 3.54 -7.20
C VAL A 188 5.95 2.26 -8.03
N ARG A 189 5.36 2.25 -9.24
CA ARG A 189 5.45 1.13 -10.18
C ARG A 189 6.89 0.87 -10.65
N GLU A 190 7.63 1.94 -10.95
CA GLU A 190 9.03 1.87 -11.34
C GLU A 190 9.89 1.33 -10.20
N GLU A 191 9.70 1.86 -9.00
CA GLU A 191 10.45 1.40 -7.82
C GLU A 191 10.14 -0.07 -7.48
N ILE A 192 8.87 -0.50 -7.52
CA ILE A 192 8.50 -1.91 -7.37
C ILE A 192 9.25 -2.78 -8.39
N THR A 193 9.23 -2.36 -9.66
CA THR A 193 9.86 -3.11 -10.75
C THR A 193 11.37 -3.23 -10.54
N ALA A 194 12.04 -2.13 -10.21
CA ALA A 194 13.48 -2.07 -9.99
C ALA A 194 13.90 -2.87 -8.74
N ARG A 195 13.25 -2.61 -7.60
CA ARG A 195 13.58 -3.23 -6.31
C ARG A 195 13.36 -4.75 -6.30
N LEU A 196 12.27 -5.23 -6.91
CA LEU A 196 12.02 -6.67 -7.06
C LEU A 196 12.88 -7.31 -8.17
N GLY A 197 13.63 -6.54 -8.94
CA GLY A 197 14.42 -7.03 -10.07
C GLY A 197 13.54 -7.72 -11.13
N MET A 198 12.37 -7.15 -11.42
CA MET A 198 11.43 -7.72 -12.40
C MET A 198 11.96 -7.59 -13.83
N ARG A 199 11.74 -8.61 -14.66
CA ARG A 199 12.25 -8.68 -16.04
C ARG A 199 11.17 -8.26 -17.02
N LYS A 200 11.21 -7.00 -17.47
CA LYS A 200 10.23 -6.43 -18.43
C LYS A 200 8.79 -6.86 -18.05
N PRO A 201 8.32 -6.55 -16.84
CA PRO A 201 7.04 -7.03 -16.36
C PRO A 201 5.90 -6.53 -17.24
N ARG A 202 4.87 -7.34 -17.41
CA ARG A 202 3.62 -6.88 -18.00
C ARG A 202 2.89 -6.03 -16.98
N LEU A 203 2.76 -4.74 -17.27
CA LEU A 203 1.91 -3.86 -16.48
C LEU A 203 0.44 -4.15 -16.79
N VAL A 204 -0.35 -4.41 -15.76
CA VAL A 204 -1.79 -4.64 -15.83
C VAL A 204 -2.48 -3.69 -14.87
N LEU A 205 -3.10 -2.69 -15.42
CA LEU A 205 -3.90 -1.70 -14.68
C LEU A 205 -5.39 -2.01 -14.89
N SER A 206 -6.18 -1.86 -13.86
CA SER A 206 -7.63 -1.74 -13.94
C SER A 206 -7.99 -0.35 -13.46
N GLY A 207 -8.92 0.31 -14.14
CA GLY A 207 -9.39 1.62 -13.73
C GLY A 207 -9.75 1.64 -12.24
N LEU A 208 -9.27 2.65 -11.55
CA LEU A 208 -9.52 2.84 -10.11
C LEU A 208 -10.90 3.46 -9.86
N ASP A 209 -11.56 3.96 -10.90
CA ASP A 209 -12.92 4.51 -10.83
C ASP A 209 -13.96 3.44 -10.50
N ARG A 210 -14.89 3.82 -9.64
CA ARG A 210 -15.97 2.96 -9.17
C ARG A 210 -17.29 3.71 -9.18
N SER A 211 -18.08 3.51 -10.22
CA SER A 211 -19.35 4.22 -10.44
C SER A 211 -20.41 4.00 -9.34
N ASN A 212 -20.29 2.94 -8.54
CA ASN A 212 -21.16 2.68 -7.39
C ASN A 212 -20.71 3.36 -6.09
N LEU A 213 -19.60 4.12 -6.10
CA LEU A 213 -19.06 4.80 -4.93
C LEU A 213 -19.21 6.31 -5.08
N PHE A 214 -20.14 6.91 -4.35
CA PHE A 214 -20.29 8.35 -4.30
C PHE A 214 -19.25 8.97 -3.37
N VAL A 215 -18.48 9.95 -3.85
CA VAL A 215 -17.38 10.57 -3.10
C VAL A 215 -17.72 12.04 -2.80
N ALA A 216 -17.64 12.42 -1.53
CA ALA A 216 -17.87 13.80 -1.10
C ALA A 216 -16.79 14.26 -0.11
N ALA A 217 -16.45 15.54 -0.15
CA ALA A 217 -15.57 16.20 0.81
C ALA A 217 -16.20 17.49 1.32
N VAL A 218 -16.32 17.61 2.65
CA VAL A 218 -16.97 18.75 3.30
C VAL A 218 -15.97 19.45 4.20
N HIS A 219 -15.74 20.73 3.93
CA HIS A 219 -15.02 21.59 4.87
C HIS A 219 -15.88 21.88 6.10
N CYS A 220 -15.34 21.60 7.28
CA CYS A 220 -16.02 21.78 8.57
C CYS A 220 -15.39 22.96 9.32
N PRO A 221 -16.10 24.07 9.51
CA PRO A 221 -15.58 25.25 10.22
C PRO A 221 -15.40 25.01 11.73
N SER A 222 -16.10 24.00 12.29
CA SER A 222 -16.01 23.65 13.72
C SER A 222 -16.21 22.15 13.94
N GLU A 223 -15.83 21.69 15.14
CA GLU A 223 -16.05 20.31 15.58
C GLU A 223 -17.54 19.95 15.67
N ASP A 224 -18.37 20.90 16.12
CA ASP A 224 -19.83 20.71 16.21
C ASP A 224 -20.47 20.61 14.81
N TYR A 225 -19.95 21.33 13.83
CA TYR A 225 -20.39 21.19 12.44
C TYR A 225 -20.00 19.81 11.89
N ARG A 226 -18.75 19.38 12.13
CA ARG A 226 -18.26 18.05 11.76
C ARG A 226 -19.12 16.94 12.37
N TRP A 227 -19.43 17.05 13.65
CA TRP A 227 -20.32 16.12 14.34
C TRP A 227 -21.72 16.06 13.72
N ARG A 228 -22.35 17.21 13.46
CA ARG A 228 -23.69 17.25 12.82
C ARG A 228 -23.64 16.61 11.43
N ARG A 229 -22.60 16.86 10.62
CA ARG A 229 -22.45 16.25 9.29
C ARG A 229 -22.28 14.73 9.37
N LEU A 230 -21.53 14.24 10.35
CA LEU A 230 -21.42 12.80 10.60
C LEU A 230 -22.79 12.20 10.95
N LEU A 231 -23.55 12.82 11.88
CA LEU A 231 -24.89 12.36 12.23
C LEU A 231 -25.86 12.38 11.04
N THR A 232 -25.75 13.35 10.15
CA THR A 232 -26.53 13.38 8.90
C THR A 232 -26.25 12.14 8.04
N LEU A 233 -24.99 11.79 7.84
CA LEU A 233 -24.63 10.56 7.12
C LEU A 233 -25.25 9.33 7.77
N LEU A 234 -25.18 9.19 9.10
CA LEU A 234 -25.71 8.05 9.84
C LEU A 234 -27.23 7.91 9.78
N LYS A 235 -27.94 9.02 9.55
CA LYS A 235 -29.41 9.03 9.34
C LYS A 235 -29.79 8.65 7.92
N GLU A 236 -28.95 8.98 6.94
CA GLU A 236 -29.23 8.84 5.51
C GLU A 236 -28.69 7.54 4.91
N ALA A 237 -27.70 6.93 5.53
CA ALA A 237 -27.02 5.77 4.99
C ALA A 237 -27.20 4.54 5.89
N ASP A 238 -27.61 3.43 5.26
CA ASP A 238 -27.75 2.17 5.98
C ASP A 238 -26.38 1.65 6.48
N PRO A 239 -26.35 0.97 7.63
CA PRO A 239 -25.16 0.25 8.07
C PRO A 239 -24.90 -0.98 7.19
N PRO A 240 -23.69 -1.57 7.27
CA PRO A 240 -22.57 -1.20 8.12
C PRO A 240 -21.68 -0.10 7.52
N GLY A 241 -20.98 0.61 8.42
CA GLY A 241 -20.06 1.66 8.04
C GLY A 241 -18.78 1.71 8.87
N ILE A 242 -17.78 2.45 8.37
CA ILE A 242 -16.51 2.69 9.06
C ILE A 242 -16.29 4.20 9.19
N VAL A 243 -15.89 4.65 10.39
CA VAL A 243 -15.39 6.02 10.62
C VAL A 243 -13.88 5.94 10.88
N TYR A 244 -13.09 6.53 10.00
CA TYR A 244 -11.65 6.65 10.21
C TYR A 244 -11.29 7.91 11.00
N VAL A 245 -10.42 7.70 11.99
CA VAL A 245 -9.94 8.73 12.93
C VAL A 245 -8.41 8.69 13.03
N PRO A 246 -7.74 9.82 13.32
CA PRO A 246 -6.28 9.89 13.30
C PRO A 246 -5.59 9.25 14.51
N THR A 247 -6.27 9.13 15.67
CA THR A 247 -5.63 8.66 16.91
C THR A 247 -6.41 7.56 17.61
N ARG A 248 -5.73 6.79 18.46
CA ARG A 248 -6.35 5.74 19.30
C ARG A 248 -7.41 6.31 20.23
N ARG A 249 -7.07 7.43 20.89
CA ARG A 249 -7.99 8.13 21.80
C ARG A 249 -9.24 8.62 21.04
N ALA A 250 -9.05 9.24 19.88
CA ALA A 250 -10.18 9.68 19.05
C ALA A 250 -11.09 8.50 18.64
N ALA A 251 -10.53 7.30 18.45
CA ALA A 251 -11.34 6.12 18.14
C ALA A 251 -12.22 5.70 19.33
N GLU A 252 -11.65 5.71 20.52
CA GLU A 252 -12.40 5.38 21.74
C GLU A 252 -13.46 6.44 22.08
N ASP A 253 -13.06 7.72 22.09
CA ASP A 253 -13.94 8.85 22.42
C ASP A 253 -15.12 8.95 21.43
N LEU A 254 -14.85 8.82 20.11
CA LEU A 254 -15.90 8.93 19.10
C LEU A 254 -16.83 7.71 19.10
N ALA A 255 -16.32 6.50 19.32
CA ALA A 255 -17.16 5.30 19.42
C ALA A 255 -18.13 5.39 20.61
N GLN A 256 -17.65 5.89 21.76
CA GLN A 256 -18.50 6.13 22.92
C GLN A 256 -19.55 7.19 22.63
N ARG A 257 -19.14 8.35 22.07
CA ARG A 257 -20.04 9.46 21.74
C ARG A 257 -21.14 9.05 20.75
N LEU A 258 -20.82 8.19 19.77
CA LEU A 258 -21.81 7.65 18.83
C LEU A 258 -22.79 6.72 19.54
N SER A 259 -22.30 5.84 20.42
CA SER A 259 -23.15 4.92 21.19
C SER A 259 -24.09 5.68 22.12
N ASP A 260 -23.62 6.74 22.79
CA ASP A 260 -24.44 7.62 23.64
C ASP A 260 -25.52 8.38 22.84
N ALA A 261 -25.24 8.65 21.55
CA ALA A 261 -26.18 9.26 20.62
C ALA A 261 -27.16 8.26 19.97
N GLY A 262 -27.16 6.99 20.39
CA GLY A 262 -28.05 5.94 19.88
C GLY A 262 -27.55 5.21 18.62
N TYR A 263 -26.28 5.39 18.25
CA TYR A 263 -25.64 4.68 17.12
C TYR A 263 -24.62 3.67 17.64
N PRO A 264 -24.94 2.37 17.78
CA PRO A 264 -24.03 1.38 18.32
C PRO A 264 -22.72 1.33 17.54
N ALA A 265 -21.60 1.65 18.18
CA ALA A 265 -20.30 1.72 17.57
C ALA A 265 -19.22 1.07 18.44
N GLN A 266 -18.19 0.52 17.80
CA GLN A 266 -17.01 -0.01 18.49
C GLN A 266 -15.73 0.62 17.97
N ALA A 267 -14.80 0.92 18.88
CA ALA A 267 -13.47 1.39 18.54
C ALA A 267 -12.58 0.23 18.05
N TYR A 268 -11.64 0.52 17.12
CA TYR A 268 -10.61 -0.42 16.70
C TYR A 268 -9.28 0.30 16.43
N HIS A 269 -8.21 -0.13 17.11
CA HIS A 269 -6.88 0.46 16.91
C HIS A 269 -5.75 -0.48 17.34
N GLY A 270 -4.53 -0.22 16.88
CA GLY A 270 -3.36 -1.07 17.11
C GLY A 270 -2.92 -1.18 18.57
N GLY A 271 -3.36 -0.29 19.47
CA GLY A 271 -3.06 -0.36 20.90
C GLY A 271 -3.87 -1.38 21.69
N MET A 272 -4.90 -1.97 21.09
CA MET A 272 -5.74 -2.99 21.76
C MET A 272 -5.03 -4.33 21.83
N ALA A 273 -5.35 -5.13 22.86
CA ALA A 273 -4.90 -6.51 22.97
C ALA A 273 -5.36 -7.34 21.74
N ALA A 274 -4.52 -8.26 21.28
CA ALA A 274 -4.78 -9.04 20.07
C ALA A 274 -6.11 -9.82 20.10
N GLY A 275 -6.49 -10.34 21.27
CA GLY A 275 -7.78 -11.04 21.46
C GLY A 275 -8.99 -10.10 21.29
N VAL A 276 -8.91 -8.87 21.81
CA VAL A 276 -9.97 -7.87 21.67
C VAL A 276 -10.12 -7.45 20.22
N ARG A 277 -8.99 -7.16 19.53
CA ARG A 277 -8.99 -6.81 18.11
C ARG A 277 -9.65 -7.88 17.26
N ARG A 278 -9.30 -9.14 17.48
CA ARG A 278 -9.87 -10.30 16.75
C ARG A 278 -11.37 -10.39 16.95
N ARG A 279 -11.85 -10.28 18.20
CA ARG A 279 -13.30 -10.32 18.52
C ARG A 279 -14.04 -9.18 17.82
N ARG A 280 -13.59 -7.93 17.97
CA ARG A 280 -14.25 -6.77 17.34
C ARG A 280 -14.26 -6.89 15.81
N HIS A 281 -13.18 -7.39 15.21
CA HIS A 281 -13.13 -7.66 13.78
C HIS A 281 -14.19 -8.70 13.36
N GLN A 282 -14.27 -9.83 14.08
CA GLN A 282 -15.27 -10.88 13.81
C GLN A 282 -16.71 -10.38 14.02
N ASP A 283 -16.94 -9.57 15.07
CA ASP A 283 -18.25 -8.99 15.34
C ASP A 283 -18.71 -8.04 14.22
N PHE A 284 -17.78 -7.25 13.69
CA PHE A 284 -18.07 -6.37 12.54
C PHE A 284 -18.31 -7.15 11.25
N LEU A 285 -17.51 -8.18 10.97
CA LEU A 285 -17.71 -9.02 9.78
C LEU A 285 -19.06 -9.75 9.80
N ALA A 286 -19.51 -10.16 10.99
CA ALA A 286 -20.77 -10.87 11.22
C ALA A 286 -22.00 -9.93 11.39
N ASP A 287 -21.88 -8.65 11.06
CA ASP A 287 -22.94 -7.63 11.19
C ASP A 287 -23.49 -7.44 12.62
N ARG A 288 -22.78 -7.91 13.67
CA ARG A 288 -23.16 -7.68 15.07
C ARG A 288 -22.87 -6.26 15.55
N VAL A 289 -21.97 -5.56 14.85
CA VAL A 289 -21.60 -4.17 15.10
C VAL A 289 -21.82 -3.38 13.83
N PRO A 290 -22.75 -2.40 13.81
CA PRO A 290 -23.07 -1.66 12.60
C PRO A 290 -22.02 -0.60 12.24
N ILE A 291 -21.30 -0.04 13.23
CA ILE A 291 -20.35 1.05 13.02
C ILE A 291 -19.00 0.70 13.67
N MET A 292 -17.93 0.73 12.87
CA MET A 292 -16.57 0.63 13.37
C MET A 292 -15.89 1.99 13.33
N VAL A 293 -15.42 2.49 14.49
CA VAL A 293 -14.60 3.71 14.57
C VAL A 293 -13.14 3.29 14.70
N ALA A 294 -12.32 3.60 13.70
CA ALA A 294 -11.02 2.98 13.60
C ALA A 294 -9.89 3.95 13.20
N THR A 295 -8.69 3.64 13.64
CA THR A 295 -7.48 4.19 13.01
C THR A 295 -7.14 3.39 11.74
N SER A 296 -6.13 3.82 10.96
CA SER A 296 -5.60 3.07 9.80
C SER A 296 -5.22 1.62 10.12
N ALA A 297 -5.07 1.24 11.41
CA ALA A 297 -4.88 -0.15 11.83
C ALA A 297 -6.05 -1.08 11.46
N PHE A 298 -7.25 -0.54 11.25
CA PHE A 298 -8.41 -1.25 10.68
C PHE A 298 -8.40 -1.05 9.17
N GLY A 299 -7.36 -1.53 8.54
CA GLY A 299 -7.08 -1.29 7.14
C GLY A 299 -6.91 -2.58 6.36
N MET A 300 -5.70 -3.09 6.29
CA MET A 300 -5.37 -4.26 5.48
C MET A 300 -6.08 -5.52 6.00
N GLY A 301 -6.64 -6.31 5.07
CA GLY A 301 -7.25 -7.61 5.39
C GLY A 301 -8.75 -7.59 5.66
N ILE A 302 -9.44 -6.45 5.62
CA ILE A 302 -10.89 -6.42 5.81
C ILE A 302 -11.58 -6.71 4.48
N ASP A 303 -12.28 -7.83 4.40
CA ASP A 303 -13.11 -8.18 3.23
C ASP A 303 -14.59 -8.26 3.61
N LYS A 304 -15.16 -7.11 3.98
CA LYS A 304 -16.60 -6.95 4.21
C LYS A 304 -17.25 -6.39 2.94
N ARG A 305 -18.03 -7.22 2.27
CA ARG A 305 -18.59 -6.89 0.94
C ARG A 305 -19.71 -5.86 0.99
N ASN A 306 -20.55 -5.95 2.01
CA ASN A 306 -21.77 -5.14 2.18
C ASN A 306 -21.54 -3.80 2.90
N LEU A 307 -20.31 -3.27 2.95
CA LEU A 307 -20.03 -1.98 3.57
C LEU A 307 -20.68 -0.86 2.76
N ARG A 308 -21.56 -0.09 3.41
CA ARG A 308 -22.39 0.94 2.72
C ARG A 308 -21.75 2.32 2.72
N TRP A 309 -20.91 2.62 3.70
CA TRP A 309 -20.22 3.91 3.75
C TRP A 309 -18.90 3.86 4.50
N VAL A 310 -18.04 4.80 4.14
CA VAL A 310 -16.78 5.11 4.84
C VAL A 310 -16.74 6.61 5.09
N ALA A 311 -16.55 7.02 6.33
CA ALA A 311 -16.37 8.42 6.72
C ALA A 311 -14.96 8.65 7.26
N HIS A 312 -14.35 9.77 6.91
CA HIS A 312 -13.12 10.27 7.51
C HIS A 312 -13.42 11.55 8.28
N VAL A 313 -13.07 11.60 9.54
CA VAL A 313 -13.26 12.81 10.37
C VAL A 313 -11.97 13.63 10.56
N ALA A 314 -10.98 13.36 9.72
CA ALA A 314 -9.78 14.15 9.54
C ALA A 314 -9.19 13.83 8.17
N LEU A 315 -8.30 14.69 7.67
CA LEU A 315 -7.56 14.42 6.44
C LEU A 315 -6.71 13.15 6.60
N PRO A 316 -6.84 12.16 5.72
CA PRO A 316 -5.87 11.08 5.59
C PRO A 316 -4.46 11.60 5.27
N ASP A 317 -3.45 10.79 5.52
CA ASP A 317 -2.04 11.14 5.28
C ASP A 317 -1.70 11.25 3.78
N SER A 318 -2.46 10.55 2.93
CA SER A 318 -2.21 10.47 1.48
C SER A 318 -3.47 10.09 0.69
N PRO A 319 -3.52 10.43 -0.61
CA PRO A 319 -4.52 9.91 -1.53
C PRO A 319 -4.50 8.38 -1.65
N ASP A 320 -3.33 7.75 -1.47
CA ASP A 320 -3.17 6.29 -1.46
C ASP A 320 -3.96 5.64 -0.32
N SER A 321 -3.74 6.11 0.91
CA SER A 321 -4.49 5.64 2.10
C SER A 321 -5.98 5.90 1.93
N TYR A 322 -6.34 7.09 1.48
CA TYR A 322 -7.74 7.45 1.26
C TYR A 322 -8.42 6.52 0.26
N LEU A 323 -7.83 6.32 -0.93
CA LEU A 323 -8.42 5.44 -1.95
C LEU A 323 -8.52 3.99 -1.47
N GLN A 324 -7.54 3.51 -0.72
CA GLN A 324 -7.56 2.16 -0.15
C GLN A 324 -8.67 2.00 0.90
N GLU A 325 -8.92 3.02 1.71
CA GLU A 325 -9.92 3.03 2.78
C GLU A 325 -11.34 3.17 2.21
N ILE A 326 -11.60 4.14 1.32
CA ILE A 326 -12.92 4.28 0.68
C ILE A 326 -13.24 3.10 -0.25
N GLY A 327 -12.22 2.48 -0.85
CA GLY A 327 -12.35 1.31 -1.71
C GLY A 327 -12.88 0.06 -1.00
N ARG A 328 -13.09 0.10 0.32
CA ARG A 328 -13.73 -0.96 1.12
C ARG A 328 -15.25 -0.96 0.96
N ALA A 329 -15.85 0.22 0.73
CA ALA A 329 -17.28 0.36 0.59
C ALA A 329 -17.79 -0.20 -0.76
N GLY A 330 -18.99 -0.79 -0.78
CA GLY A 330 -19.69 -1.25 -1.97
C GLY A 330 -18.95 -2.30 -2.79
N ARG A 331 -18.23 -3.25 -2.18
CA ARG A 331 -17.53 -4.32 -2.91
C ARG A 331 -18.46 -5.33 -3.58
N ASP A 332 -19.69 -5.38 -3.16
CA ASP A 332 -20.77 -6.16 -3.75
C ASP A 332 -21.33 -5.54 -5.04
N GLY A 333 -20.95 -4.30 -5.35
CA GLY A 333 -21.45 -3.54 -6.51
C GLY A 333 -22.63 -2.63 -6.18
N GLU A 334 -23.20 -2.75 -4.99
CA GLU A 334 -24.28 -1.89 -4.51
C GLU A 334 -23.77 -0.48 -4.19
N PHE A 335 -24.68 0.49 -4.21
CA PHE A 335 -24.36 1.89 -3.91
C PHE A 335 -23.70 2.04 -2.54
N ALA A 336 -22.65 2.86 -2.48
CA ALA A 336 -21.96 3.18 -1.26
C ALA A 336 -21.46 4.64 -1.26
N ARG A 337 -21.20 5.18 -0.07
CA ARG A 337 -20.76 6.58 0.12
C ARG A 337 -19.37 6.64 0.76
N ALA A 338 -18.54 7.57 0.30
CA ALA A 338 -17.30 7.99 0.94
C ALA A 338 -17.42 9.47 1.31
N LEU A 339 -17.32 9.79 2.59
CA LEU A 339 -17.45 11.15 3.10
C LEU A 339 -16.18 11.57 3.84
N LEU A 340 -15.53 12.63 3.36
CA LEU A 340 -14.39 13.26 4.02
C LEU A 340 -14.87 14.53 4.75
N LEU A 341 -14.75 14.56 6.06
CA LEU A 341 -15.06 15.70 6.92
C LEU A 341 -13.75 16.32 7.40
N HIS A 342 -13.28 17.38 6.76
CA HIS A 342 -11.97 17.94 7.02
C HIS A 342 -12.04 19.35 7.62
N ARG A 343 -11.01 19.70 8.39
CA ARG A 343 -10.75 21.03 8.95
C ARG A 343 -9.34 21.48 8.62
N ALA A 344 -9.10 22.80 8.65
CA ALA A 344 -7.77 23.35 8.40
C ALA A 344 -6.73 22.85 9.42
N GLU A 345 -7.13 22.61 10.67
CA GLU A 345 -6.26 22.15 11.75
C GLU A 345 -5.79 20.69 11.58
N ASP A 346 -6.49 19.89 10.79
CA ASP A 346 -6.11 18.49 10.53
C ASP A 346 -4.71 18.38 9.90
N ILE A 347 -4.28 19.40 9.14
CA ILE A 347 -2.95 19.47 8.53
C ILE A 347 -1.84 19.58 9.59
N ALA A 348 -2.08 20.36 10.65
CA ALA A 348 -1.13 20.51 11.74
C ALA A 348 -0.91 19.17 12.47
N LEU A 349 -1.98 18.39 12.63
CA LEU A 349 -1.92 17.05 13.22
C LEU A 349 -1.07 16.09 12.37
N GLN A 350 -1.26 16.09 11.05
CA GLN A 350 -0.47 15.27 10.12
C GLN A 350 1.03 15.66 10.15
N ARG A 351 1.33 16.95 10.22
CA ARG A 351 2.72 17.43 10.36
C ARG A 351 3.36 17.00 11.68
N PHE A 352 2.60 16.96 12.76
CA PHE A 352 3.07 16.50 14.07
C PHE A 352 3.42 15.00 14.06
N PHE A 353 2.63 14.16 13.38
CA PHE A 353 2.91 12.72 13.28
C PHE A 353 4.15 12.39 12.44
N ASN A 354 4.54 13.26 11.54
CA ASN A 354 5.73 13.08 10.70
C ASN A 354 7.08 13.23 11.45
N GLY A 355 7.06 13.48 12.75
CA GLY A 355 8.22 13.35 13.67
C GLY A 355 9.31 14.41 13.51
N GLY A 356 10.22 14.46 14.48
CA GLY A 356 11.42 15.30 14.43
C GLY A 356 12.50 14.71 13.52
N ALA A 357 13.25 15.57 12.84
CA ALA A 357 14.40 15.15 12.03
C ALA A 357 15.47 14.48 12.91
N PRO A 358 16.12 13.39 12.45
CA PRO A 358 17.26 12.83 13.13
C PRO A 358 18.43 13.83 13.09
N GLU A 359 19.21 13.87 14.15
CA GLU A 359 20.39 14.72 14.19
C GLU A 359 21.57 14.02 13.50
N LEU A 360 22.31 14.77 12.68
CA LEU A 360 23.50 14.26 11.98
C LEU A 360 24.52 13.64 12.95
N GLY A 361 24.71 14.26 14.11
CA GLY A 361 25.60 13.78 15.16
C GLY A 361 25.18 12.44 15.75
N GLU A 362 23.87 12.22 15.94
CA GLU A 362 23.31 10.97 16.45
C GLU A 362 23.49 9.82 15.44
N LEU A 363 23.17 10.07 14.15
CA LEU A 363 23.38 9.09 13.07
C LEU A 363 24.86 8.70 12.95
N ARG A 364 25.78 9.70 13.01
CA ARG A 364 27.22 9.47 12.97
C ARG A 364 27.68 8.64 14.17
N ALA A 365 27.20 8.94 15.37
CA ALA A 365 27.56 8.20 16.58
C ALA A 365 27.13 6.73 16.49
N VAL A 366 25.95 6.45 15.98
CA VAL A 366 25.44 5.08 15.76
C VAL A 366 26.31 4.34 14.72
N ALA A 367 26.60 4.96 13.58
CA ALA A 367 27.45 4.36 12.54
C ALA A 367 28.87 4.11 13.06
N ALA A 368 29.47 5.07 13.74
CA ALA A 368 30.82 4.96 14.30
C ALA A 368 30.92 3.88 15.40
N ALA A 369 29.89 3.72 16.22
CA ALA A 369 29.87 2.67 17.25
C ALA A 369 29.92 1.28 16.61
N LEU A 370 29.20 1.05 15.51
CA LEU A 370 29.19 -0.22 14.80
C LEU A 370 30.51 -0.51 14.04
N HIS A 371 31.26 0.52 13.65
CA HIS A 371 32.59 0.35 13.06
C HIS A 371 33.64 -0.19 14.07
N ARG A 372 33.37 -0.08 15.37
CA ARG A 372 34.23 -0.65 16.43
C ARG A 372 33.95 -2.14 16.68
N GLY A 373 32.81 -2.66 16.17
CA GLY A 373 32.42 -4.06 16.28
C GLY A 373 30.90 -4.25 16.32
N PRO A 374 30.42 -5.47 16.10
CA PRO A 374 29.00 -5.78 16.16
C PRO A 374 28.40 -5.52 17.54
N LEU A 375 27.20 -4.95 17.58
CA LEU A 375 26.50 -4.61 18.82
C LEU A 375 25.03 -5.03 18.74
N THR A 376 24.44 -5.36 19.89
CA THR A 376 22.97 -5.46 20.01
C THR A 376 22.35 -4.06 20.11
N ARG A 377 21.05 -3.94 19.80
CA ARG A 377 20.32 -2.66 19.94
C ARG A 377 20.47 -2.07 21.36
N THR A 378 20.41 -2.91 22.37
CA THR A 378 20.55 -2.49 23.78
C THR A 378 21.95 -1.99 24.08
N ALA A 379 23.00 -2.66 23.59
CA ALA A 379 24.37 -2.23 23.75
C ALA A 379 24.65 -0.92 23.02
N LEU A 380 24.11 -0.78 21.79
CA LEU A 380 24.23 0.43 20.99
C LEU A 380 23.56 1.64 21.68
N ALA A 381 22.38 1.45 22.28
CA ALA A 381 21.71 2.49 23.07
C ALA A 381 22.58 2.98 24.26
N LYS A 382 23.23 2.05 24.96
CA LYS A 382 24.16 2.39 26.07
C LYS A 382 25.39 3.15 25.58
N VAL A 383 26.00 2.72 24.48
CA VAL A 383 27.22 3.32 23.94
C VAL A 383 26.95 4.72 23.36
N THR A 384 25.80 4.93 22.74
CA THR A 384 25.45 6.21 22.12
C THR A 384 24.70 7.18 23.04
N GLY A 385 24.21 6.71 24.20
CA GLY A 385 23.38 7.50 25.12
C GLY A 385 21.96 7.76 24.59
N LEU A 386 21.56 7.13 23.47
CA LEU A 386 20.26 7.30 22.85
C LEU A 386 19.23 6.33 23.44
N ASN A 387 17.96 6.75 23.48
CA ASN A 387 16.89 5.85 23.85
C ASN A 387 16.64 4.78 22.76
N GLN A 388 16.05 3.65 23.15
CA GLN A 388 15.80 2.50 22.27
C GLN A 388 15.01 2.86 20.99
N ARG A 389 14.08 3.82 21.08
CA ARG A 389 13.26 4.24 19.94
C ARG A 389 14.08 5.02 18.91
N LYS A 390 14.92 5.97 19.36
CA LYS A 390 15.85 6.70 18.49
C LYS A 390 16.85 5.74 17.84
N VAL A 391 17.43 4.82 18.60
CA VAL A 391 18.36 3.80 18.06
C VAL A 391 17.69 2.98 16.97
N ALA A 392 16.49 2.48 17.20
CA ALA A 392 15.75 1.71 16.19
C ALA A 392 15.50 2.52 14.90
N SER A 393 15.11 3.80 15.04
CA SER A 393 14.90 4.70 13.90
C SER A 393 16.21 4.95 13.13
N HIS A 394 17.31 5.22 13.82
CA HIS A 394 18.61 5.51 13.19
C HIS A 394 19.20 4.28 12.49
N ILE A 395 19.04 3.08 13.08
CA ILE A 395 19.40 1.81 12.44
C ILE A 395 18.66 1.67 11.12
N GLY A 396 17.33 1.84 11.12
CA GLY A 396 16.53 1.72 9.90
C GLY A 396 17.00 2.66 8.79
N LEU A 397 17.36 3.90 9.11
CA LEU A 397 17.89 4.86 8.13
C LEU A 397 19.28 4.45 7.62
N LEU A 398 20.16 3.97 8.49
CA LEU A 398 21.50 3.51 8.10
C LEU A 398 21.46 2.19 7.30
N GLU A 399 20.48 1.33 7.55
CA GLU A 399 20.23 0.14 6.73
C GLU A 399 19.78 0.52 5.31
N GLN A 400 18.92 1.54 5.16
CA GLN A 400 18.45 2.02 3.86
C GLN A 400 19.60 2.50 2.95
N VAL A 401 20.62 3.13 3.54
CA VAL A 401 21.81 3.57 2.78
C VAL A 401 22.92 2.52 2.73
N GLY A 402 22.64 1.30 3.17
CA GLY A 402 23.59 0.19 3.13
C GLY A 402 24.78 0.34 4.06
N ALA A 403 24.68 1.15 5.11
CA ALA A 403 25.74 1.34 6.09
C ALA A 403 25.72 0.28 7.20
N VAL A 404 24.55 -0.23 7.55
CA VAL A 404 24.35 -1.20 8.64
C VAL A 404 23.66 -2.45 8.08
N ALA A 405 23.98 -3.60 8.65
CA ALA A 405 23.31 -4.86 8.41
C ALA A 405 22.87 -5.50 9.72
N THR A 406 21.65 -6.02 9.76
CA THR A 406 21.14 -6.80 10.90
C THR A 406 21.37 -8.29 10.64
N GLY A 407 22.12 -8.96 11.51
CA GLY A 407 22.37 -10.40 11.44
C GLY A 407 21.20 -11.24 11.94
N PRO A 408 21.23 -12.58 11.73
CA PRO A 408 20.13 -13.51 12.04
C PRO A 408 19.69 -13.52 13.51
N LYS A 409 20.61 -13.20 14.42
CA LYS A 409 20.35 -13.11 15.87
C LYS A 409 20.00 -11.71 16.35
N GLY A 410 19.76 -10.76 15.42
CA GLY A 410 19.46 -9.37 15.74
C GLY A 410 20.70 -8.54 16.13
N GLU A 411 21.88 -9.05 15.89
CA GLU A 411 23.14 -8.31 16.02
C GLU A 411 23.27 -7.33 14.86
N LEU A 412 23.78 -6.16 15.15
CA LEU A 412 24.00 -5.08 14.19
C LEU A 412 25.47 -5.02 13.86
N SER A 413 25.80 -4.95 12.60
CA SER A 413 27.18 -4.84 12.11
C SER A 413 27.25 -3.85 10.95
N VAL A 414 28.47 -3.44 10.62
CA VAL A 414 28.75 -2.67 9.40
C VAL A 414 28.48 -3.56 8.17
N ALA A 415 27.77 -3.05 7.19
CA ALA A 415 27.52 -3.76 5.93
C ALA A 415 28.83 -3.91 5.13
N ARG A 416 28.90 -4.95 4.26
CA ARG A 416 30.14 -5.33 3.57
C ARG A 416 30.80 -4.21 2.74
N TYR A 417 30.00 -3.28 2.22
CA TYR A 417 30.44 -2.14 1.42
C TYR A 417 29.91 -0.83 1.98
N ALA A 418 29.88 -0.73 3.32
CA ALA A 418 29.33 0.43 3.99
C ALA A 418 30.17 1.69 3.72
N PRO A 419 29.53 2.84 3.50
CA PRO A 419 30.23 4.12 3.50
C PRO A 419 30.79 4.44 4.89
N LEU A 420 31.77 5.33 4.94
CA LEU A 420 32.34 5.82 6.21
C LEU A 420 31.25 6.47 7.09
N PRO A 421 31.38 6.48 8.43
CA PRO A 421 30.35 6.96 9.34
C PRO A 421 29.81 8.36 9.03
N ASP A 422 30.67 9.29 8.66
CA ASP A 422 30.25 10.65 8.28
C ASP A 422 29.46 10.69 6.95
N GLN A 423 29.86 9.88 5.99
CA GLN A 423 29.16 9.75 4.70
C GLN A 423 27.82 9.03 4.90
N ALA A 424 27.82 7.91 5.63
CA ALA A 424 26.61 7.17 5.97
C ALA A 424 25.56 8.05 6.67
N ALA A 425 25.99 8.87 7.63
CA ALA A 425 25.11 9.79 8.34
C ALA A 425 24.52 10.88 7.43
N ARG A 426 25.31 11.44 6.50
CA ARG A 426 24.82 12.43 5.53
C ARG A 426 23.86 11.81 4.53
N GLU A 427 24.16 10.64 4.01
CA GLU A 427 23.29 9.92 3.09
C GLU A 427 21.97 9.53 3.76
N ALA A 428 22.02 9.03 5.00
CA ALA A 428 20.82 8.69 5.78
C ALA A 428 19.95 9.93 6.07
N LEU A 429 20.57 11.08 6.37
CA LEU A 429 19.86 12.33 6.58
C LEU A 429 19.22 12.85 5.28
N ALA A 430 19.92 12.75 4.14
CA ALA A 430 19.40 13.12 2.83
C ALA A 430 18.21 12.23 2.42
N GLU A 431 18.29 10.91 2.66
CA GLU A 431 17.21 9.97 2.43
C GLU A 431 15.98 10.28 3.30
N TYR A 432 16.20 10.57 4.59
CA TYR A 432 15.14 11.03 5.48
C TYR A 432 14.48 12.32 5.00
N ALA A 433 15.27 13.29 4.52
CA ALA A 433 14.73 14.55 3.99
C ALA A 433 13.87 14.32 2.74
N ARG A 434 14.29 13.44 1.83
CA ARG A 434 13.50 13.04 0.64
C ARG A 434 12.19 12.37 1.06
N TYR A 435 12.26 11.41 1.99
CA TYR A 435 11.07 10.76 2.53
C TYR A 435 10.08 11.76 3.12
N GLN A 436 10.58 12.71 3.94
CA GLN A 436 9.76 13.76 4.55
C GLN A 436 9.14 14.71 3.51
N ALA A 437 9.89 15.07 2.46
CA ALA A 437 9.37 15.86 1.35
C ALA A 437 8.23 15.13 0.64
N GLY A 438 8.40 13.83 0.39
CA GLY A 438 7.36 12.97 -0.17
C GLY A 438 6.10 12.93 0.71
N GLN A 439 6.26 12.73 2.03
CA GLN A 439 5.12 12.71 2.97
C GLN A 439 4.36 14.04 2.98
N ARG A 440 5.09 15.16 3.07
CA ARG A 440 4.47 16.50 3.03
C ARG A 440 3.72 16.74 1.73
N SER A 441 4.30 16.36 0.60
CA SER A 441 3.67 16.54 -0.71
C SER A 441 2.39 15.71 -0.84
N ARG A 442 2.34 14.49 -0.30
CA ARG A 442 1.12 13.65 -0.28
C ARG A 442 0.02 14.28 0.58
N THR A 443 0.36 14.78 1.77
CA THR A 443 -0.58 15.51 2.62
C THR A 443 -1.13 16.75 1.89
N ASP A 444 -0.27 17.49 1.18
CA ASP A 444 -0.70 18.64 0.37
C ASP A 444 -1.62 18.21 -0.79
N MET A 445 -1.36 17.07 -1.44
CA MET A 445 -2.25 16.51 -2.46
C MET A 445 -3.61 16.13 -1.88
N MET A 446 -3.62 15.53 -0.68
CA MET A 446 -4.88 15.19 0.01
C MET A 446 -5.70 16.44 0.38
N ARG A 447 -5.02 17.49 0.84
CA ARG A 447 -5.67 18.79 1.09
C ARG A 447 -6.29 19.36 -0.19
N ARG A 448 -5.53 19.38 -1.31
CA ARG A 448 -6.03 19.86 -2.60
C ARG A 448 -7.24 19.07 -3.07
N PHE A 449 -7.19 17.74 -2.96
CA PHE A 449 -8.34 16.90 -3.26
C PHE A 449 -9.59 17.33 -2.46
N ALA A 450 -9.43 17.62 -1.16
CA ALA A 450 -10.53 18.03 -0.29
C ALA A 450 -11.07 19.43 -0.61
N GLU A 451 -10.20 20.36 -1.04
CA GLU A 451 -10.52 21.76 -1.29
C GLU A 451 -10.84 22.08 -2.78
N SER A 452 -10.56 21.16 -3.71
CA SER A 452 -10.78 21.36 -5.14
C SER A 452 -12.27 21.53 -5.47
N PRO A 453 -12.66 22.49 -6.31
CA PRO A 453 -14.01 22.59 -6.87
C PRO A 453 -14.24 21.63 -8.05
N GLY A 454 -13.17 21.00 -8.59
CA GLY A 454 -13.24 20.07 -9.72
C GLY A 454 -13.76 18.69 -9.32
N CYS A 455 -13.92 17.80 -10.30
CA CYS A 455 -14.38 16.43 -10.08
C CYS A 455 -13.44 15.68 -9.12
N ARG A 456 -13.98 15.12 -8.04
CA ARG A 456 -13.21 14.39 -7.02
C ARG A 456 -12.44 13.20 -7.61
N MET A 457 -13.07 12.44 -8.50
CA MET A 457 -12.42 11.28 -9.10
C MET A 457 -11.35 11.68 -10.12
N GLN A 458 -11.54 12.76 -10.89
CA GLN A 458 -10.48 13.28 -11.77
C GLN A 458 -9.24 13.67 -10.96
N SER A 459 -9.42 14.40 -9.86
CA SER A 459 -8.33 14.80 -8.97
C SER A 459 -7.63 13.59 -8.34
N LEU A 460 -8.39 12.62 -7.83
CA LEU A 460 -7.84 11.42 -7.19
C LEU A 460 -7.10 10.52 -8.18
N LEU A 461 -7.69 10.26 -9.35
CA LEU A 461 -7.09 9.42 -10.39
C LEU A 461 -5.85 10.07 -11.03
N GLY A 462 -5.87 11.40 -11.20
CA GLY A 462 -4.73 12.18 -11.67
C GLY A 462 -3.49 11.98 -10.79
N TYR A 463 -3.66 11.86 -9.47
CA TYR A 463 -2.56 11.51 -8.56
C TYR A 463 -1.90 10.16 -8.92
N PHE A 464 -2.69 9.18 -9.36
CA PHE A 464 -2.20 7.86 -9.79
C PHE A 464 -1.75 7.80 -11.25
N GLY A 465 -1.78 8.94 -11.96
CA GLY A 465 -1.44 9.00 -13.38
C GLY A 465 -2.52 8.38 -14.28
N GLU A 466 -3.76 8.29 -13.80
CA GLU A 466 -4.93 7.94 -14.61
C GLU A 466 -5.73 9.22 -14.90
N GLN A 467 -6.17 9.40 -16.13
CA GLN A 467 -6.96 10.55 -16.53
C GLN A 467 -8.39 10.15 -16.88
N LEU A 468 -9.35 10.84 -16.26
CA LEU A 468 -10.73 10.87 -16.72
C LEU A 468 -10.93 12.15 -17.54
N SER A 469 -11.18 12.00 -18.84
CA SER A 469 -11.45 13.16 -19.73
C SER A 469 -12.77 13.86 -19.39
N ARG A 470 -13.72 13.15 -18.78
CA ARG A 470 -15.03 13.67 -18.37
C ARG A 470 -15.23 13.56 -16.87
N PRO A 471 -16.01 14.47 -16.25
CA PRO A 471 -16.42 14.34 -14.86
C PRO A 471 -17.06 12.97 -14.57
N CYS A 472 -16.82 12.44 -13.37
CA CYS A 472 -17.25 11.08 -13.00
C CYS A 472 -18.78 10.91 -12.88
N GLY A 473 -19.53 11.99 -12.61
CA GLY A 473 -20.99 11.96 -12.41
C GLY A 473 -21.44 11.32 -11.08
N HIS A 474 -20.52 10.98 -10.18
CA HIS A 474 -20.81 10.37 -8.88
C HIS A 474 -19.97 10.95 -7.74
N CYS A 475 -19.87 12.29 -7.67
CA CYS A 475 -19.25 13.01 -6.56
C CYS A 475 -20.00 14.31 -6.28
N ASP A 476 -19.78 14.89 -5.10
CA ASP A 476 -20.42 16.13 -4.66
C ASP A 476 -20.24 17.29 -5.63
N ASN A 477 -19.04 17.46 -6.21
CA ASN A 477 -18.76 18.54 -7.17
C ASN A 477 -19.43 18.31 -8.53
N CYS A 478 -19.60 17.06 -8.98
CA CYS A 478 -20.38 16.75 -10.19
C CYS A 478 -21.86 17.05 -9.96
N ASP A 479 -22.42 16.65 -8.82
CA ASP A 479 -23.82 16.96 -8.47
C ASP A 479 -24.05 18.46 -8.29
N GLY A 480 -23.06 19.18 -7.74
CA GLY A 480 -23.09 20.63 -7.61
C GLY A 480 -22.86 21.40 -8.90
N GLY A 481 -22.54 20.73 -10.01
CA GLY A 481 -22.30 21.35 -11.32
C GLY A 481 -21.01 22.17 -11.43
N THR A 482 -20.06 21.99 -10.51
CA THR A 482 -18.80 22.71 -10.51
C THR A 482 -17.68 22.00 -11.28
N SER A 483 -17.92 20.75 -11.71
CA SER A 483 -16.93 19.95 -12.43
C SER A 483 -16.93 20.25 -13.92
N GLU A 484 -15.74 20.41 -14.48
CA GLU A 484 -15.51 20.73 -15.89
C GLU A 484 -14.87 19.56 -16.63
N VAL A 485 -15.04 19.51 -17.96
CA VAL A 485 -14.32 18.60 -18.85
C VAL A 485 -12.87 19.06 -18.94
N LEU A 486 -11.94 18.20 -18.60
CA LEU A 486 -10.52 18.52 -18.70
C LEU A 486 -10.04 18.43 -20.17
N PRO A 487 -9.11 19.28 -20.59
CA PRO A 487 -8.48 19.14 -21.89
C PRO A 487 -7.76 17.77 -21.99
N GLU A 488 -7.92 17.11 -23.15
CA GLU A 488 -7.25 15.82 -23.39
C GLU A 488 -5.73 15.96 -23.47
N ASP A 489 -5.26 17.11 -23.99
CA ASP A 489 -3.83 17.42 -24.16
C ASP A 489 -3.46 18.72 -23.45
N GLY A 490 -2.42 18.65 -22.62
CA GLY A 490 -1.76 19.81 -22.03
C GLY A 490 -0.43 20.13 -22.76
N PRO A 491 0.23 21.26 -22.44
CA PRO A 491 1.48 21.67 -23.09
C PRO A 491 2.63 20.68 -22.89
N TYR A 492 2.53 19.81 -21.88
CA TYR A 492 3.48 18.74 -21.61
C TYR A 492 2.72 17.40 -21.63
N PRO A 493 3.12 16.43 -22.47
CA PRO A 493 2.41 15.14 -22.52
C PRO A 493 2.35 14.44 -21.16
N LEU A 494 1.25 13.75 -20.89
CA LEU A 494 1.14 12.95 -19.67
C LEU A 494 2.26 11.89 -19.64
N HIS A 495 2.81 11.71 -18.44
CA HIS A 495 3.94 10.83 -18.16
C HIS A 495 5.27 11.25 -18.84
N SER A 496 5.32 12.43 -19.47
CA SER A 496 6.59 12.98 -19.94
C SER A 496 7.46 13.42 -18.75
N ILE A 497 8.76 13.31 -18.94
CA ILE A 497 9.74 13.81 -17.99
C ILE A 497 10.01 15.28 -18.29
N VAL A 498 9.86 16.11 -17.28
CA VAL A 498 10.15 17.54 -17.34
C VAL A 498 11.25 17.90 -16.34
N ARG A 499 11.97 18.97 -16.61
CA ARG A 499 13.05 19.48 -15.75
C ARG A 499 12.74 20.89 -15.27
N HIS A 500 12.74 21.11 -13.96
CA HIS A 500 12.60 22.41 -13.31
C HIS A 500 13.95 22.84 -12.73
N ALA A 501 14.32 24.11 -12.90
CA ALA A 501 15.63 24.62 -12.48
C ALA A 501 15.93 24.37 -10.99
N LYS A 502 14.92 24.50 -10.13
CA LYS A 502 15.04 24.37 -8.66
C LYS A 502 14.74 22.96 -8.15
N TRP A 503 13.84 22.21 -8.80
CA TRP A 503 13.30 20.94 -8.28
C TRP A 503 13.78 19.71 -9.04
N GLY A 504 14.64 19.89 -10.04
CA GLY A 504 15.19 18.78 -10.81
C GLY A 504 14.20 18.14 -11.78
N SER A 505 14.38 16.86 -12.02
CA SER A 505 13.52 16.08 -12.93
C SER A 505 12.21 15.70 -12.25
N GLY A 506 11.14 15.62 -13.03
CA GLY A 506 9.84 15.18 -12.55
C GLY A 506 8.97 14.66 -13.69
N MET A 507 7.93 13.91 -13.36
CA MET A 507 6.98 13.31 -14.29
C MET A 507 5.65 14.07 -14.25
N VAL A 508 5.10 14.43 -15.39
CA VAL A 508 3.76 15.03 -15.51
C VAL A 508 2.71 13.95 -15.28
N LEU A 509 1.84 14.13 -14.28
CA LEU A 509 0.85 13.14 -13.89
C LEU A 509 -0.57 13.46 -14.34
N GLY A 510 -0.93 14.74 -14.41
CA GLY A 510 -2.29 15.12 -14.77
C GLY A 510 -2.49 16.64 -14.85
N TYR A 511 -3.63 17.01 -15.39
CA TYR A 511 -4.08 18.39 -15.51
C TYR A 511 -5.44 18.56 -14.79
N GLU A 512 -5.65 19.71 -14.19
CA GLU A 512 -6.90 20.14 -13.57
C GLU A 512 -7.06 21.66 -13.83
N ASN A 513 -7.91 22.05 -14.76
CA ASN A 513 -8.04 23.43 -15.25
C ASN A 513 -6.69 24.03 -15.67
N ASP A 514 -6.34 25.22 -15.18
CA ASP A 514 -5.01 25.85 -15.41
C ASP A 514 -3.91 25.22 -14.53
N ARG A 515 -4.08 24.05 -13.97
CA ARG A 515 -3.10 23.43 -13.09
C ARG A 515 -2.61 22.11 -13.65
N MET A 516 -1.31 21.88 -13.50
CA MET A 516 -0.69 20.60 -13.79
C MET A 516 -0.05 20.03 -12.52
N THR A 517 -0.17 18.73 -12.33
CA THR A 517 0.52 18.02 -11.25
C THR A 517 1.76 17.34 -11.81
N VAL A 518 2.91 17.67 -11.22
CA VAL A 518 4.20 17.06 -11.53
C VAL A 518 4.75 16.39 -10.28
N LEU A 519 5.24 15.18 -10.42
CA LEU A 519 5.96 14.50 -9.35
C LEU A 519 7.45 14.61 -9.62
N PHE A 520 8.15 15.36 -8.78
CA PHE A 520 9.59 15.57 -8.81
C PHE A 520 10.31 14.56 -7.91
N ASP A 521 11.48 14.11 -8.34
CA ASP A 521 12.26 13.05 -7.67
C ASP A 521 12.64 13.42 -6.22
N ASP A 522 13.02 14.69 -5.98
CA ASP A 522 13.53 15.12 -4.67
C ASP A 522 12.47 15.81 -3.78
N VAL A 523 11.45 16.43 -4.36
CA VAL A 523 10.51 17.29 -3.62
C VAL A 523 9.07 16.78 -3.64
N GLY A 524 8.81 15.65 -4.29
CA GLY A 524 7.49 15.03 -4.38
C GLY A 524 6.53 15.77 -5.31
N TYR A 525 5.25 15.62 -5.04
CA TYR A 525 4.18 16.21 -5.84
C TYR A 525 4.16 17.73 -5.74
N LYS A 526 4.11 18.38 -6.89
CA LYS A 526 3.90 19.83 -7.02
C LYS A 526 2.79 20.09 -8.02
N THR A 527 1.90 21.02 -7.68
CA THR A 527 0.91 21.52 -8.62
C THR A 527 1.32 22.91 -9.05
N LEU A 528 1.42 23.10 -10.35
CA LEU A 528 1.90 24.32 -11.02
C LEU A 528 0.76 24.89 -11.86
N SER A 529 0.66 26.23 -11.95
CA SER A 529 -0.21 26.87 -12.93
C SER A 529 0.41 26.69 -14.31
N VAL A 530 -0.34 26.18 -15.25
CA VAL A 530 0.10 25.92 -16.63
C VAL A 530 0.47 27.26 -17.31
N SER A 531 -0.36 28.26 -17.14
CA SER A 531 -0.13 29.61 -17.69
C SER A 531 1.16 30.25 -17.18
N VAL A 532 1.46 30.13 -15.88
CA VAL A 532 2.70 30.66 -15.28
C VAL A 532 3.91 29.87 -15.75
N VAL A 533 3.81 28.54 -15.81
CA VAL A 533 4.90 27.67 -16.28
C VAL A 533 5.30 28.01 -17.72
N GLN A 534 4.33 28.21 -18.60
CA GLN A 534 4.58 28.57 -19.99
C GLN A 534 5.13 30.02 -20.12
N ALA A 535 4.52 30.96 -19.42
CA ALA A 535 4.95 32.36 -19.49
C ALA A 535 6.38 32.60 -18.99
N GLN A 536 6.80 31.82 -17.97
CA GLN A 536 8.12 31.97 -17.34
C GLN A 536 9.13 30.90 -17.77
N GLY A 537 8.75 29.95 -18.63
CA GLY A 537 9.63 28.88 -19.08
C GLY A 537 10.18 28.01 -17.94
N LEU A 538 9.37 27.76 -16.89
CA LEU A 538 9.82 27.08 -15.68
C LEU A 538 10.13 25.59 -15.88
N LEU A 539 9.55 24.97 -16.90
CA LEU A 539 9.75 23.57 -17.23
C LEU A 539 10.26 23.39 -18.66
N ALA A 540 11.23 22.53 -18.82
CA ALA A 540 11.67 22.03 -20.11
C ALA A 540 11.35 20.53 -20.21
N LEU A 541 10.90 20.05 -21.38
CA LEU A 541 10.83 18.62 -21.65
C LEU A 541 12.26 18.06 -21.61
N ALA A 542 12.47 17.00 -20.85
CA ALA A 542 13.73 16.28 -20.94
C ALA A 542 13.80 15.65 -22.34
N ALA A 543 14.88 15.93 -23.09
CA ALA A 543 15.13 15.24 -24.34
C ALA A 543 15.16 13.73 -24.07
N ASP A 544 14.44 12.93 -24.88
CA ASP A 544 14.36 11.49 -24.78
C ASP A 544 15.78 10.87 -24.67
N GLY A 545 16.20 10.64 -23.44
CA GLY A 545 17.34 9.82 -23.10
C GLY A 545 16.78 8.52 -22.51
N ARG A 546 16.65 7.48 -23.37
CA ARG A 546 16.36 6.11 -22.95
C ARG A 546 17.43 5.57 -22.01
#